data_063f1ddba4adc92539a0b3d4b1a83482
#
_entry.id   063f1ddba4adc92539a0b3d4b1a83482
#
_cell.length_a   1.000
_cell.length_b   1.000
_cell.length_c   1.000
_cell.angle_alpha   90.00
_cell.angle_beta   90.00
_cell.angle_gamma   90.00
#
_symmetry.space_group_name_H-M   'P 1'
#
loop_
_entity.id
_entity.type
_entity.pdbx_description
1 polymer ?
#
loop_
_entity_poly.entity_id
_entity_poly.type
_entity_poly.pdbx_seq_one_letter_code
_entity_poly.pdbx_strand_id
1 'polypeptide(L)'
;FQPDFYMPFAGRYVLGGEKSKLEKKRAKIELDDAFDYFSNSSTINHELHKGVILNQNSIFDLTTGKSNQKYIPVDKEQKRNYARAHLSKLKYDYETDKLPSLEDFLVLIPKCFERFNAKRKQLNFSSNTQIFITLPENKMLRIPSNGEAHQIVSKKNIEEFDRYLVITTDFRLLLRIMSGPKFAHWNNAEIGCHIEFNRSPNYYSPDVHTALQFLHL
;
A
#
# COMPACT_ATOMS: atom_id res chain seq x y z
N PHE A 1 8.93 -23.98 -11.82
CA PHE A 1 9.67 -22.88 -12.43
C PHE A 1 11.14 -22.98 -12.00
N GLN A 2 12.06 -23.09 -12.95
CA GLN A 2 13.49 -23.28 -12.68
C GLN A 2 14.30 -22.27 -13.52
N PRO A 3 14.47 -21.02 -13.03
CA PRO A 3 15.23 -20.00 -13.75
C PRO A 3 16.74 -20.23 -13.61
N ASP A 4 17.52 -19.91 -14.65
CA ASP A 4 18.99 -19.94 -14.58
C ASP A 4 19.51 -18.89 -13.59
N PHE A 5 18.82 -17.73 -13.55
CA PHE A 5 19.15 -16.63 -12.65
C PHE A 5 17.93 -16.19 -11.85
N TYR A 6 18.13 -15.86 -10.59
CA TYR A 6 17.13 -15.20 -9.75
C TYR A 6 17.70 -13.92 -9.14
N MET A 7 16.86 -12.91 -9.04
CA MET A 7 17.24 -11.60 -8.50
C MET A 7 16.17 -11.12 -7.52
N PRO A 8 16.51 -10.92 -6.25
CA PRO A 8 15.60 -10.23 -5.34
C PRO A 8 15.53 -8.75 -5.74
N PHE A 9 14.32 -8.26 -6.00
CA PHE A 9 14.08 -6.87 -6.35
C PHE A 9 12.77 -6.36 -5.74
N ALA A 10 12.55 -5.06 -5.80
CA ALA A 10 11.41 -4.37 -5.19
C ALA A 10 11.45 -4.33 -3.64
N GLY A 11 10.48 -3.64 -3.04
CA GLY A 11 10.37 -3.55 -1.58
C GLY A 11 11.39 -2.65 -0.87
N ARG A 12 12.33 -2.03 -1.57
CA ARG A 12 13.41 -1.20 -0.99
C ARG A 12 13.02 0.28 -0.82
N TYR A 13 11.77 0.59 -0.66
CA TYR A 13 11.36 1.95 -0.33
C TYR A 13 11.51 2.22 1.17
N VAL A 14 11.74 3.48 1.51
CA VAL A 14 11.83 4.00 2.88
C VAL A 14 10.69 4.98 3.08
N LEU A 15 10.02 4.88 4.22
CA LEU A 15 8.96 5.82 4.56
C LEU A 15 9.58 7.18 4.89
N GLY A 16 9.08 8.22 4.22
CA GLY A 16 9.46 9.61 4.47
C GLY A 16 8.45 10.36 5.35
N GLY A 17 8.71 11.64 5.62
CA GLY A 17 7.83 12.52 6.37
C GLY A 17 7.45 11.95 7.74
N GLU A 18 6.28 12.25 8.20
CA GLU A 18 5.75 11.76 9.49
C GLU A 18 5.67 10.22 9.57
N LYS A 19 5.49 9.53 8.45
CA LYS A 19 5.39 8.07 8.40
C LYS A 19 6.75 7.39 8.60
N SER A 20 7.86 8.11 8.55
CA SER A 20 9.20 7.58 8.84
C SER A 20 9.32 6.90 10.20
N LYS A 21 8.53 7.32 11.19
CA LYS A 21 8.44 6.68 12.52
C LYS A 21 7.92 5.24 12.47
N LEU A 22 7.15 4.90 11.43
CA LEU A 22 6.61 3.56 11.23
C LEU A 22 7.62 2.59 10.60
N GLU A 23 8.75 3.09 10.08
CA GLU A 23 9.78 2.28 9.42
C GLU A 23 10.24 1.10 10.28
N LYS A 24 10.31 1.28 11.61
CA LYS A 24 10.70 0.22 12.56
C LYS A 24 9.67 -0.91 12.72
N LYS A 25 8.40 -0.65 12.33
CA LYS A 25 7.30 -1.61 12.45
C LYS A 25 7.06 -2.40 11.16
N ARG A 26 7.79 -2.08 10.10
CA ARG A 26 7.60 -2.74 8.81
C ARG A 26 8.32 -4.08 8.80
N ALA A 27 7.59 -5.12 8.47
CA ALA A 27 8.14 -6.44 8.19
C ALA A 27 8.73 -6.45 6.77
N LYS A 28 9.91 -5.85 6.59
CA LYS A 28 10.64 -5.87 5.32
C LYS A 28 12.00 -6.54 5.51
N ILE A 29 12.40 -7.29 4.51
CA ILE A 29 13.75 -7.83 4.42
C ILE A 29 14.63 -6.87 3.62
N GLU A 30 15.87 -6.64 4.06
CA GLU A 30 16.84 -5.91 3.25
C GLU A 30 17.33 -6.79 2.10
N LEU A 31 17.80 -6.15 1.03
CA LEU A 31 18.20 -6.86 -0.19
C LEU A 31 19.33 -7.87 0.07
N ASP A 32 20.33 -7.46 0.85
CA ASP A 32 21.45 -8.32 1.22
C ASP A 32 20.96 -9.53 2.03
N ASP A 33 20.11 -9.30 3.04
CA ASP A 33 19.55 -10.36 3.87
C ASP A 33 18.69 -11.34 3.05
N ALA A 34 17.94 -10.83 2.06
CA ALA A 34 17.16 -11.68 1.15
C ALA A 34 18.08 -12.49 0.23
N PHE A 35 19.11 -11.88 -0.32
CA PHE A 35 20.10 -12.56 -1.16
C PHE A 35 20.82 -13.67 -0.38
N ASP A 36 21.26 -13.37 0.83
CA ASP A 36 21.96 -14.34 1.71
C ASP A 36 21.01 -15.50 2.08
N TYR A 37 19.74 -15.22 2.38
CA TYR A 37 18.76 -16.25 2.66
C TYR A 37 18.62 -17.24 1.49
N PHE A 38 18.47 -16.74 0.28
CA PHE A 38 18.35 -17.59 -0.91
C PHE A 38 19.66 -18.30 -1.25
N SER A 39 20.81 -17.62 -1.12
CA SER A 39 22.13 -18.18 -1.42
C SER A 39 22.55 -19.29 -0.47
N ASN A 40 22.01 -19.31 0.75
CA ASN A 40 22.28 -20.35 1.74
C ASN A 40 21.16 -21.41 1.83
N SER A 41 20.12 -21.31 0.98
CA SER A 41 19.00 -22.26 1.02
C SER A 41 19.40 -23.63 0.48
N SER A 42 19.25 -24.67 1.28
CA SER A 42 19.49 -26.05 0.85
C SER A 42 18.45 -26.59 -0.14
N THR A 43 17.33 -25.86 -0.35
CA THR A 43 16.27 -26.26 -1.28
C THR A 43 16.55 -25.77 -2.71
N ILE A 44 17.57 -24.94 -2.92
CA ILE A 44 17.94 -24.40 -4.23
C ILE A 44 19.19 -25.13 -4.72
N ASN A 45 19.15 -25.63 -5.94
CA ASN A 45 20.37 -26.14 -6.59
C ASN A 45 21.19 -24.97 -7.15
N HIS A 46 22.19 -24.52 -6.39
CA HIS A 46 23.02 -23.36 -6.75
C HIS A 46 23.97 -23.56 -7.94
N GLU A 47 24.15 -24.78 -8.39
CA GLU A 47 24.88 -25.06 -9.65
C GLU A 47 24.05 -24.67 -10.86
N LEU A 48 22.74 -24.89 -10.80
CA LEU A 48 21.79 -24.58 -11.87
C LEU A 48 21.20 -23.19 -11.75
N HIS A 49 20.95 -22.72 -10.52
CA HIS A 49 20.21 -21.48 -10.24
C HIS A 49 21.12 -20.48 -9.52
N LYS A 50 21.55 -19.45 -10.22
CA LYS A 50 22.50 -18.45 -9.70
C LYS A 50 21.78 -17.21 -9.19
N GLY A 51 22.07 -16.82 -7.95
CA GLY A 51 21.62 -15.56 -7.39
C GLY A 51 22.35 -14.36 -7.98
N VAL A 52 21.60 -13.31 -8.30
CA VAL A 52 22.15 -12.05 -8.82
C VAL A 52 21.72 -10.91 -7.91
N ILE A 53 22.68 -10.08 -7.50
CA ILE A 53 22.44 -8.87 -6.74
C ILE A 53 23.17 -7.70 -7.42
N LEU A 54 22.46 -6.58 -7.60
CA LEU A 54 22.96 -5.44 -8.37
C LEU A 54 22.82 -4.14 -7.60
N ASN A 55 23.76 -3.24 -7.79
CA ASN A 55 23.63 -1.85 -7.39
C ASN A 55 22.81 -1.06 -8.41
N GLN A 56 22.44 0.15 -8.04
CA GLN A 56 21.82 1.10 -8.96
C GLN A 56 22.72 1.32 -10.19
N ASN A 57 22.12 1.37 -11.36
CA ASN A 57 22.80 1.54 -12.66
C ASN A 57 23.75 0.39 -13.06
N SER A 58 23.73 -0.74 -12.36
CA SER A 58 24.44 -1.93 -12.81
C SER A 58 23.70 -2.59 -13.98
N ILE A 59 24.47 -3.16 -14.89
CA ILE A 59 23.98 -3.95 -16.03
C ILE A 59 24.41 -5.40 -15.80
N PHE A 60 23.47 -6.32 -15.94
CA PHE A 60 23.73 -7.74 -15.89
C PHE A 60 23.49 -8.36 -17.28
N ASP A 61 24.50 -8.99 -17.82
CA ASP A 61 24.43 -9.69 -19.11
C ASP A 61 23.97 -11.14 -18.87
N LEU A 62 22.75 -11.44 -19.32
CA LEU A 62 22.15 -12.77 -19.20
C LEU A 62 22.89 -13.85 -20.00
N THR A 63 23.60 -13.47 -21.08
CA THR A 63 24.35 -14.41 -21.93
C THR A 63 25.63 -14.86 -21.26
N THR A 64 26.35 -13.91 -20.67
CA THR A 64 27.63 -14.20 -20.02
C THR A 64 27.51 -14.49 -18.52
N GLY A 65 26.34 -14.18 -17.92
CA GLY A 65 26.11 -14.31 -16.47
C GLY A 65 26.94 -13.35 -15.63
N LYS A 66 27.36 -12.20 -16.20
CA LYS A 66 28.26 -11.25 -15.51
C LYS A 66 27.63 -9.88 -15.37
N SER A 67 27.94 -9.20 -14.28
CA SER A 67 27.64 -7.79 -14.07
C SER A 67 28.83 -6.93 -14.52
N ASN A 68 28.52 -5.72 -15.04
CA ASN A 68 29.53 -4.71 -15.38
C ASN A 68 30.22 -4.10 -14.15
N GLN A 69 29.66 -4.30 -12.96
CA GLN A 69 30.23 -3.79 -11.69
C GLN A 69 30.07 -4.83 -10.57
N LYS A 70 31.02 -4.81 -9.63
CA LYS A 70 30.91 -5.60 -8.41
C LYS A 70 29.82 -4.99 -7.52
N TYR A 71 29.00 -5.83 -6.91
CA TYR A 71 28.03 -5.38 -5.90
C TYR A 71 28.72 -4.81 -4.67
N ILE A 72 28.24 -3.66 -4.22
CA ILE A 72 28.67 -2.99 -2.98
C ILE A 72 27.46 -2.98 -2.05
N PRO A 73 27.53 -3.66 -0.89
CA PRO A 73 26.46 -3.68 0.11
C PRO A 73 26.07 -2.28 0.57
N VAL A 74 24.81 -2.10 0.89
CA VAL A 74 24.31 -0.83 1.43
C VAL A 74 24.74 -0.67 2.87
N ASP A 75 25.45 0.42 3.18
CA ASP A 75 25.73 0.79 4.56
C ASP A 75 24.43 1.09 5.32
N LYS A 76 24.04 0.17 6.21
CA LYS A 76 22.79 0.24 6.98
C LYS A 76 22.78 1.43 7.95
N GLU A 77 23.93 1.88 8.44
CA GLU A 77 24.04 3.05 9.33
C GLU A 77 23.90 4.35 8.54
N GLN A 78 24.63 4.49 7.46
CA GLN A 78 24.52 5.63 6.56
C GLN A 78 23.08 5.79 6.04
N LYS A 79 22.44 4.70 5.63
CA LYS A 79 21.03 4.68 5.21
C LYS A 79 20.10 5.21 6.31
N ARG A 80 20.28 4.75 7.55
CA ARG A 80 19.47 5.21 8.71
C ARG A 80 19.70 6.68 9.02
N ASN A 81 20.96 7.13 8.97
CA ASN A 81 21.32 8.52 9.23
C ASN A 81 20.73 9.45 8.16
N TYR A 82 20.80 9.07 6.88
CA TYR A 82 20.17 9.80 5.79
C TYR A 82 18.65 9.87 5.95
N ALA A 83 18.00 8.74 6.25
CA ALA A 83 16.56 8.70 6.47
C ALA A 83 16.13 9.63 7.61
N ARG A 84 16.87 9.65 8.72
CA ARG A 84 16.61 10.52 9.87
C ARG A 84 16.88 11.99 9.57
N ALA A 85 17.99 12.30 8.90
CA ALA A 85 18.41 13.68 8.65
C ALA A 85 17.59 14.37 7.56
N HIS A 86 17.17 13.62 6.53
CA HIS A 86 16.58 14.15 5.32
C HIS A 86 15.14 13.65 5.09
N LEU A 87 14.93 12.34 5.00
CA LEU A 87 13.64 11.80 4.57
C LEU A 87 12.53 12.05 5.59
N SER A 88 12.82 12.02 6.89
CA SER A 88 11.82 12.28 7.95
C SER A 88 11.23 13.69 7.93
N LYS A 89 11.91 14.64 7.28
CA LYS A 89 11.52 16.05 7.18
C LYS A 89 10.73 16.38 5.92
N LEU A 90 10.60 15.42 5.01
CA LEU A 90 9.83 15.64 3.78
C LEU A 90 8.35 15.85 4.10
N LYS A 91 7.77 16.79 3.40
CA LYS A 91 6.31 16.97 3.35
C LYS A 91 5.75 16.18 2.19
N TYR A 92 4.52 15.71 2.35
CA TYR A 92 3.82 15.04 1.26
C TYR A 92 3.21 16.09 0.34
N ASP A 93 3.19 15.79 -0.95
CA ASP A 93 2.71 16.72 -1.98
C ASP A 93 1.23 17.12 -1.79
N TYR A 94 0.39 16.21 -1.27
CA TYR A 94 -1.01 16.51 -0.99
C TYR A 94 -1.20 17.47 0.21
N GLU A 95 -0.19 17.66 1.06
CA GLU A 95 -0.29 18.61 2.19
C GLU A 95 -0.40 20.06 1.75
N THR A 96 -0.06 20.36 0.51
CA THR A 96 -0.22 21.69 -0.08
C THR A 96 -1.63 21.94 -0.63
N ASP A 97 -2.45 20.91 -0.77
CA ASP A 97 -3.81 21.06 -1.24
C ASP A 97 -4.70 21.75 -0.19
N LYS A 98 -5.75 22.39 -0.66
CA LYS A 98 -6.79 22.90 0.21
C LYS A 98 -7.49 21.73 0.93
N LEU A 99 -7.76 21.90 2.22
CA LEU A 99 -8.54 20.91 2.96
C LEU A 99 -9.94 20.81 2.39
N PRO A 100 -10.39 19.62 1.95
CA PRO A 100 -11.71 19.46 1.35
C PRO A 100 -12.83 19.53 2.38
N SER A 101 -13.98 19.99 1.95
CA SER A 101 -15.25 19.94 2.67
C SER A 101 -15.91 18.58 2.51
N LEU A 102 -16.98 18.30 3.26
CA LEU A 102 -17.81 17.12 3.07
C LEU A 102 -18.42 17.10 1.65
N GLU A 103 -18.88 18.26 1.16
CA GLU A 103 -19.53 18.40 -0.15
C GLU A 103 -18.64 17.94 -1.30
N ASP A 104 -17.33 18.21 -1.23
CA ASP A 104 -16.37 17.76 -2.23
C ASP A 104 -16.39 16.22 -2.38
N PHE A 105 -16.66 15.50 -1.31
CA PHE A 105 -16.80 14.03 -1.35
C PHE A 105 -18.18 13.58 -1.83
N LEU A 106 -19.25 14.23 -1.38
CA LEU A 106 -20.61 13.83 -1.71
C LEU A 106 -20.86 13.79 -3.22
N VAL A 107 -20.22 14.68 -3.97
CA VAL A 107 -20.27 14.72 -5.44
C VAL A 107 -19.61 13.49 -6.08
N LEU A 108 -18.52 12.97 -5.49
CA LEU A 108 -17.74 11.85 -6.04
C LEU A 108 -18.31 10.48 -5.66
N ILE A 109 -18.81 10.36 -4.44
CA ILE A 109 -19.20 9.09 -3.81
C ILE A 109 -20.10 8.23 -4.70
N PRO A 110 -21.16 8.72 -5.35
CA PRO A 110 -22.06 7.85 -6.14
C PRO A 110 -21.31 7.08 -7.24
N LYS A 111 -20.46 7.76 -8.03
CA LYS A 111 -19.68 7.13 -9.09
C LYS A 111 -18.57 6.23 -8.54
N CYS A 112 -17.89 6.65 -7.49
CA CYS A 112 -16.88 5.83 -6.84
C CYS A 112 -17.48 4.53 -6.31
N PHE A 113 -18.65 4.60 -5.67
CA PHE A 113 -19.37 3.43 -5.19
C PHE A 113 -19.83 2.51 -6.33
N GLU A 114 -20.30 3.08 -7.43
CA GLU A 114 -20.69 2.30 -8.61
C GLU A 114 -19.52 1.45 -9.12
N ARG A 115 -18.33 2.03 -9.25
CA ARG A 115 -17.11 1.31 -9.67
C ARG A 115 -16.66 0.26 -8.65
N PHE A 116 -16.65 0.62 -7.37
CA PHE A 116 -16.41 -0.34 -6.30
C PHE A 116 -17.34 -1.53 -6.40
N ASN A 117 -18.66 -1.30 -6.55
CA ASN A 117 -19.67 -2.35 -6.61
C ASN A 117 -19.55 -3.20 -7.88
N ALA A 118 -19.20 -2.58 -9.01
CA ALA A 118 -18.91 -3.31 -10.25
C ALA A 118 -17.70 -4.27 -10.04
N LYS A 119 -16.63 -3.80 -9.40
CA LYS A 119 -15.48 -4.64 -9.08
C LYS A 119 -15.84 -5.76 -8.11
N ARG A 120 -16.61 -5.45 -7.05
CA ARG A 120 -17.13 -6.44 -6.11
C ARG A 120 -17.88 -7.57 -6.83
N LYS A 121 -18.78 -7.22 -7.76
CA LYS A 121 -19.53 -8.19 -8.58
C LYS A 121 -18.60 -9.03 -9.45
N GLN A 122 -17.59 -8.41 -10.08
CA GLN A 122 -16.60 -9.11 -10.89
C GLN A 122 -15.80 -10.15 -10.08
N LEU A 123 -15.48 -9.82 -8.82
CA LEU A 123 -14.81 -10.74 -7.89
C LEU A 123 -15.75 -11.80 -7.32
N ASN A 124 -17.04 -11.76 -7.64
CA ASN A 124 -18.10 -12.58 -7.04
C ASN A 124 -18.04 -12.54 -5.51
N PHE A 125 -17.78 -11.37 -4.95
CA PHE A 125 -17.54 -11.16 -3.53
C PHE A 125 -18.76 -10.57 -2.84
N SER A 126 -19.14 -11.18 -1.71
CA SER A 126 -20.18 -10.68 -0.81
C SER A 126 -19.83 -11.07 0.62
N SER A 127 -19.94 -10.13 1.54
CA SER A 127 -19.78 -10.41 2.97
C SER A 127 -20.62 -9.46 3.82
N ASN A 128 -20.77 -9.78 5.10
CA ASN A 128 -21.47 -8.91 6.06
C ASN A 128 -20.56 -7.79 6.61
N THR A 129 -19.34 -7.66 6.10
CA THR A 129 -18.41 -6.62 6.55
C THR A 129 -18.93 -5.23 6.15
N GLN A 130 -18.97 -4.33 7.12
CA GLN A 130 -19.30 -2.92 6.89
C GLN A 130 -18.00 -2.13 6.75
N ILE A 131 -17.81 -1.47 5.63
CA ILE A 131 -16.65 -0.60 5.38
C ILE A 131 -17.06 0.82 5.75
N PHE A 132 -16.23 1.49 6.56
CA PHE A 132 -16.42 2.87 6.98
C PHE A 132 -15.19 3.68 6.58
N ILE A 133 -15.38 4.72 5.80
CA ILE A 133 -14.31 5.65 5.41
C ILE A 133 -14.57 6.98 6.10
N THR A 134 -13.59 7.45 6.87
CA THR A 134 -13.70 8.72 7.61
C THR A 134 -13.77 9.90 6.63
N LEU A 135 -14.74 10.77 6.83
CA LEU A 135 -14.99 11.99 6.05
C LEU A 135 -14.94 13.23 6.98
N PRO A 136 -14.87 14.46 6.42
CA PRO A 136 -15.01 15.69 7.18
C PRO A 136 -16.29 15.73 8.03
N GLU A 137 -16.37 16.67 8.97
CA GLU A 137 -17.55 16.98 9.78
C GLU A 137 -18.05 15.79 10.64
N ASN A 138 -17.11 14.94 11.11
CA ASN A 138 -17.44 13.72 11.86
C ASN A 138 -18.41 12.77 11.13
N LYS A 139 -18.40 12.79 9.80
CA LYS A 139 -19.14 11.86 8.97
C LYS A 139 -18.27 10.69 8.53
N MET A 140 -18.93 9.64 8.09
CA MET A 140 -18.30 8.46 7.49
C MET A 140 -19.13 7.99 6.29
N LEU A 141 -18.43 7.58 5.26
CA LEU A 141 -19.03 6.80 4.19
C LEU A 141 -19.09 5.34 4.62
N ARG A 142 -20.31 4.81 4.82
CA ARG A 142 -20.55 3.38 5.04
C ARG A 142 -20.80 2.69 3.72
N ILE A 143 -20.07 1.63 3.45
CA ILE A 143 -20.22 0.76 2.28
C ILE A 143 -20.44 -0.67 2.76
N PRO A 144 -21.67 -1.20 2.67
CA PRO A 144 -21.93 -2.61 2.93
C PRO A 144 -21.29 -3.51 1.86
N SER A 145 -20.50 -4.50 2.27
CA SER A 145 -19.84 -5.40 1.32
C SER A 145 -20.76 -6.44 0.67
N ASN A 146 -22.03 -6.51 1.09
CA ASN A 146 -23.06 -7.35 0.48
C ASN A 146 -23.69 -6.74 -0.79
N GLY A 147 -23.37 -5.48 -1.09
CA GLY A 147 -23.85 -4.77 -2.29
C GLY A 147 -25.07 -3.91 -2.07
N GLU A 148 -25.52 -3.75 -0.83
CA GLU A 148 -26.50 -2.73 -0.47
C GLU A 148 -25.97 -1.32 -0.74
N ALA A 149 -26.87 -0.34 -0.80
CA ALA A 149 -26.51 1.05 -1.05
C ALA A 149 -25.59 1.61 0.05
N HIS A 150 -24.63 2.45 -0.38
CA HIS A 150 -23.81 3.23 0.55
C HIS A 150 -24.64 4.27 1.32
N GLN A 151 -24.13 4.69 2.45
CA GLN A 151 -24.78 5.68 3.30
C GLN A 151 -23.76 6.64 3.90
N ILE A 152 -24.17 7.88 4.15
CA ILE A 152 -23.40 8.82 4.96
C ILE A 152 -23.95 8.74 6.38
N VAL A 153 -23.09 8.34 7.31
CA VAL A 153 -23.45 8.14 8.71
C VAL A 153 -22.62 9.02 9.64
N SER A 154 -23.07 9.24 10.86
CA SER A 154 -22.25 9.85 11.89
C SER A 154 -21.26 8.83 12.45
N LYS A 155 -20.11 9.28 12.94
CA LYS A 155 -19.05 8.42 13.50
C LYS A 155 -19.47 7.56 14.70
N LYS A 156 -20.67 7.71 15.20
CA LYS A 156 -21.24 6.96 16.31
C LYS A 156 -21.73 5.58 15.81
N ASN A 157 -21.55 4.52 16.63
CA ASN A 157 -22.18 3.21 16.45
C ASN A 157 -21.51 2.23 15.46
N ILE A 158 -20.20 2.36 15.23
CA ILE A 158 -19.46 1.35 14.43
C ILE A 158 -19.41 0.01 15.20
N GLU A 159 -19.32 0.05 16.51
CA GLU A 159 -19.23 -1.12 17.40
C GLU A 159 -20.52 -1.97 17.43
N GLU A 160 -21.63 -1.46 16.88
CA GLU A 160 -22.86 -2.23 16.70
C GLU A 160 -22.76 -3.32 15.62
N PHE A 161 -21.71 -3.26 14.80
CA PHE A 161 -21.50 -4.24 13.74
C PHE A 161 -20.47 -5.29 14.14
N ASP A 162 -20.83 -6.55 14.06
CA ASP A 162 -19.93 -7.70 14.35
C ASP A 162 -18.70 -7.71 13.46
N ARG A 163 -18.83 -7.21 12.23
CA ARG A 163 -17.76 -7.17 11.23
C ARG A 163 -17.67 -5.80 10.57
N TYR A 164 -16.54 -5.15 10.81
CA TYR A 164 -16.30 -3.83 10.22
C TYR A 164 -14.84 -3.62 9.80
N LEU A 165 -14.65 -2.68 8.89
CA LEU A 165 -13.37 -2.13 8.49
C LEU A 165 -13.47 -0.61 8.47
N VAL A 166 -12.81 0.06 9.39
CA VAL A 166 -12.68 1.52 9.42
C VAL A 166 -11.40 1.94 8.72
N ILE A 167 -11.52 2.89 7.83
CA ILE A 167 -10.44 3.42 7.01
C ILE A 167 -10.29 4.91 7.32
N THR A 168 -9.09 5.30 7.71
CA THR A 168 -8.75 6.70 8.01
C THR A 168 -7.52 7.10 7.21
N THR A 169 -7.58 8.26 6.59
CA THR A 169 -6.45 8.88 5.88
C THR A 169 -6.62 10.40 5.89
N ASP A 170 -5.60 11.15 5.46
CA ASP A 170 -5.72 12.59 5.22
C ASP A 170 -6.79 12.86 4.17
N PHE A 171 -7.70 13.80 4.45
CA PHE A 171 -8.82 14.08 3.56
C PHE A 171 -8.39 14.58 2.18
N ARG A 172 -7.27 15.29 2.09
CA ARG A 172 -6.71 15.75 0.80
C ARG A 172 -6.25 14.56 -0.04
N LEU A 173 -5.57 13.60 0.59
CA LEU A 173 -5.17 12.36 -0.06
C LEU A 173 -6.40 11.52 -0.46
N LEU A 174 -7.40 11.40 0.42
CA LEU A 174 -8.63 10.68 0.11
C LEU A 174 -9.35 11.29 -1.11
N LEU A 175 -9.44 12.62 -1.17
CA LEU A 175 -10.06 13.30 -2.30
C LEU A 175 -9.30 13.01 -3.61
N ARG A 176 -7.96 13.05 -3.58
CA ARG A 176 -7.13 12.68 -4.73
C ARG A 176 -7.37 11.24 -5.17
N ILE A 177 -7.41 10.30 -4.22
CA ILE A 177 -7.69 8.88 -4.52
C ILE A 177 -9.06 8.73 -5.18
N MET A 178 -10.11 9.34 -4.60
CA MET A 178 -11.46 9.25 -5.14
C MET A 178 -11.62 9.97 -6.48
N SER A 179 -10.81 10.99 -6.74
CA SER A 179 -10.76 11.68 -8.05
C SER A 179 -10.10 10.85 -9.15
N GLY A 180 -9.45 9.76 -8.80
CA GLY A 180 -8.94 8.77 -9.75
C GLY A 180 -7.43 8.58 -9.73
N PRO A 181 -6.94 7.49 -10.33
CA PRO A 181 -5.54 7.07 -10.23
C PRO A 181 -4.53 8.03 -10.88
N LYS A 182 -4.99 8.98 -11.68
CA LYS A 182 -4.16 10.09 -12.20
C LYS A 182 -3.68 11.02 -11.09
N PHE A 183 -4.44 11.17 -10.01
CA PHE A 183 -4.15 12.10 -8.91
C PHE A 183 -3.49 11.39 -7.73
N ALA A 184 -4.01 10.23 -7.34
CA ALA A 184 -3.38 9.34 -6.37
C ALA A 184 -3.94 7.91 -6.53
N HIS A 185 -3.13 6.92 -6.15
CA HIS A 185 -3.50 5.52 -6.27
C HIS A 185 -3.66 4.91 -4.89
N TRP A 186 -4.76 4.20 -4.65
CA TRP A 186 -5.05 3.52 -3.39
C TRP A 186 -3.88 2.65 -2.90
N ASN A 187 -3.37 1.79 -3.77
CA ASN A 187 -2.26 0.89 -3.48
C ASN A 187 -1.01 1.62 -3.00
N ASN A 188 -0.66 2.73 -3.66
CA ASN A 188 0.52 3.52 -3.28
C ASN A 188 0.34 4.16 -1.89
N ALA A 189 -0.88 4.64 -1.59
CA ALA A 189 -1.21 5.19 -0.29
C ALA A 189 -1.17 4.12 0.81
N GLU A 190 -1.64 2.92 0.53
CA GLU A 190 -1.59 1.77 1.45
C GLU A 190 -0.13 1.33 1.69
N ILE A 191 0.66 1.13 0.64
CA ILE A 191 2.08 0.77 0.72
C ILE A 191 2.89 1.85 1.47
N GLY A 192 2.57 3.13 1.24
CA GLY A 192 3.19 4.27 1.92
C GLY A 192 2.74 4.46 3.37
N CYS A 193 1.88 3.60 3.91
CA CYS A 193 1.29 3.71 5.24
C CYS A 193 0.48 5.00 5.46
N HIS A 194 -0.08 5.57 4.39
CA HIS A 194 -0.95 6.75 4.49
C HIS A 194 -2.39 6.41 4.85
N ILE A 195 -2.77 5.14 4.76
CA ILE A 195 -4.09 4.64 5.13
C ILE A 195 -3.96 3.84 6.43
N GLU A 196 -4.81 4.15 7.39
CA GLU A 196 -4.93 3.43 8.65
C GLU A 196 -6.19 2.56 8.62
N PHE A 197 -6.04 1.32 9.06
CA PHE A 197 -7.12 0.33 9.10
C PHE A 197 -7.40 -0.09 10.54
N ASN A 198 -8.65 0.02 10.96
CA ASN A 198 -9.15 -0.59 12.19
C ASN A 198 -10.28 -1.55 11.82
N ARG A 199 -10.21 -2.81 12.26
CA ARG A 199 -11.15 -3.85 11.83
C ARG A 199 -11.49 -4.83 12.93
N SER A 200 -12.71 -5.32 12.87
CA SER A 200 -13.19 -6.41 13.72
C SER A 200 -13.95 -7.42 12.84
N PRO A 201 -13.66 -8.72 12.96
CA PRO A 201 -12.45 -9.29 13.58
C PRO A 201 -11.16 -8.86 12.86
N ASN A 202 -10.00 -9.00 13.49
CA ASN A 202 -8.72 -8.66 12.87
C ASN A 202 -8.32 -9.70 11.79
N TYR A 203 -9.06 -9.69 10.70
CA TYR A 203 -8.87 -10.54 9.55
C TYR A 203 -8.68 -9.70 8.28
N TYR A 204 -7.67 -10.05 7.49
CA TYR A 204 -7.43 -9.43 6.19
C TYR A 204 -8.29 -10.10 5.12
N SER A 205 -9.12 -9.33 4.42
CA SER A 205 -9.92 -9.79 3.30
C SER A 205 -9.34 -9.25 1.99
N PRO A 206 -8.66 -10.09 1.19
CA PRO A 206 -8.07 -9.66 -0.10
C PRO A 206 -9.12 -9.06 -1.04
N ASP A 207 -10.32 -9.62 -1.08
CA ASP A 207 -11.40 -9.17 -1.99
C ASP A 207 -11.87 -7.76 -1.64
N VAL A 208 -12.04 -7.45 -0.34
CA VAL A 208 -12.38 -6.10 0.14
C VAL A 208 -11.31 -5.10 -0.28
N HIS A 209 -10.04 -5.41 -0.02
CA HIS A 209 -8.94 -4.54 -0.38
C HIS A 209 -8.79 -4.37 -1.89
N THR A 210 -9.01 -5.44 -2.66
CA THR A 210 -9.03 -5.35 -4.14
C THR A 210 -10.17 -4.48 -4.64
N ALA A 211 -11.37 -4.61 -4.08
CA ALA A 211 -12.51 -3.79 -4.47
C ALA A 211 -12.32 -2.31 -4.11
N LEU A 212 -11.71 -2.00 -2.95
CA LEU A 212 -11.42 -0.63 -2.50
C LEU A 212 -10.48 0.13 -3.46
N GLN A 213 -9.59 -0.56 -4.17
CA GLN A 213 -8.74 0.07 -5.19
C GLN A 213 -9.55 0.67 -6.35
N PHE A 214 -10.81 0.30 -6.49
CA PHE A 214 -11.75 0.81 -7.51
C PHE A 214 -12.72 1.85 -6.97
N LEU A 215 -12.55 2.31 -5.72
CA LEU A 215 -13.38 3.37 -5.13
C LEU A 215 -12.89 4.75 -5.61
N HIS A 216 -13.01 5.00 -6.91
CA HIS A 216 -12.59 6.26 -7.54
C HIS A 216 -13.40 6.52 -8.83
N LEU A 217 -13.32 7.74 -9.38
CA LEU A 217 -13.91 8.13 -10.68
C LEU A 217 -13.30 7.35 -11.85
#